data_8b98fef54fbac2b46ca1ca175bf68d81
#
_entry.id   8b98fef54fbac2b46ca1ca175bf68d81
#
_cell.length_a   1.000
_cell.length_b   1.000
_cell.length_c   1.000
_cell.angle_alpha   90.00
_cell.angle_beta   90.00
_cell.angle_gamma   90.00
#
_symmetry.space_group_name_H-M   'P 1'
#
loop_
_entity.id
_entity.type
_entity.pdbx_description
1 polymer ?
#
loop_
_entity_poly.entity_id
_entity_poly.type
_entity_poly.pdbx_seq_one_letter_code
_entity_poly.pdbx_strand_id
1 'polypeptide(L)'
;MDQLNKIFTKHIDAGRFPGIQWRINIKNEIYSGKVGYNNIETKEPVLDNTIYRIWSMTKPVVAVVALQLLEKNKIHLDDLITKYLSEFANLKVLKNINSFIDDVENLKISP
;
A
#
# COMPACT_ATOMS: atom_id res chain seq x y z
N MET A 1 3.23 19.15 20.71
CA MET A 1 3.83 18.64 19.47
C MET A 1 5.23 18.08 19.66
N ASP A 2 6.05 18.70 20.46
CA ASP A 2 7.39 18.19 20.78
C ASP A 2 7.41 16.79 21.41
N GLN A 3 6.33 16.38 22.09
CA GLN A 3 6.25 15.03 22.66
C GLN A 3 6.23 13.92 21.60
N LEU A 4 5.49 14.09 20.49
CA LEU A 4 5.46 13.10 19.42
C LEU A 4 6.83 12.99 18.72
N ASN A 5 7.43 14.12 18.43
CA ASN A 5 8.79 14.12 17.87
C ASN A 5 9.78 13.43 18.81
N LYS A 6 9.71 13.69 20.12
CA LYS A 6 10.57 13.01 21.12
C LYS A 6 10.35 11.50 21.17
N ILE A 7 9.09 11.05 21.06
CA ILE A 7 8.75 9.61 21.01
C ILE A 7 9.36 8.99 19.74
N PHE A 8 9.11 9.60 18.57
CA PHE A 8 9.60 9.07 17.31
C PHE A 8 11.13 9.11 17.21
N THR A 9 11.77 10.14 17.74
CA THR A 9 13.26 10.21 17.81
C THR A 9 13.83 9.03 18.57
N LYS A 10 13.23 8.60 19.70
CA LYS A 10 13.67 7.40 20.41
C LYS A 10 13.65 6.14 19.55
N HIS A 11 12.67 6.02 18.65
CA HIS A 11 12.59 4.88 17.72
C HIS A 11 13.63 4.97 16.60
N ILE A 12 13.94 6.18 16.14
CA ILE A 12 15.02 6.41 15.17
C ILE A 12 16.38 6.06 15.81
N ASP A 13 16.65 6.59 17.01
CA ASP A 13 17.90 6.34 17.74
C ASP A 13 18.10 4.86 18.08
N ALA A 14 16.99 4.13 18.29
CA ALA A 14 17.00 2.68 18.50
C ALA A 14 17.15 1.87 17.19
N GLY A 15 17.30 2.53 16.03
CA GLY A 15 17.48 1.89 14.72
C GLY A 15 16.24 1.16 14.19
N ARG A 16 15.04 1.42 14.76
CA ARG A 16 13.81 0.74 14.34
C ARG A 16 13.26 1.27 13.02
N PHE A 17 13.43 2.56 12.77
CA PHE A 17 13.00 3.24 11.55
C PHE A 17 14.08 4.22 11.12
N PRO A 18 14.29 4.42 9.81
CA PRO A 18 15.22 5.42 9.31
C PRO A 18 14.71 6.84 9.52
N GLY A 19 13.45 7.08 9.27
CA GLY A 19 12.80 8.36 9.37
C GLY A 19 11.28 8.22 9.45
N ILE A 20 10.64 9.22 10.02
CA ILE A 20 9.19 9.26 10.23
C ILE A 20 8.70 10.66 9.89
N GLN A 21 7.64 10.71 9.09
CA GLN A 21 6.82 11.91 8.89
C GLN A 21 5.40 11.62 9.35
N TRP A 22 4.79 12.54 10.06
CA TRP A 22 3.45 12.37 10.58
C TRP A 22 2.60 13.61 10.39
N ARG A 23 1.30 13.40 10.25
CA ARG A 23 0.30 14.46 10.16
C ARG A 23 -0.98 14.01 10.88
N ILE A 24 -1.51 14.87 11.72
CA ILE A 24 -2.73 14.64 12.50
C ILE A 24 -3.67 15.81 12.29
N ASN A 25 -4.93 15.53 12.05
CA ASN A 25 -6.01 16.53 12.00
C ASN A 25 -6.94 16.30 13.19
N ILE A 26 -7.06 17.29 14.05
CA ILE A 26 -7.96 17.26 15.23
C ILE A 26 -8.81 18.52 15.17
N LYS A 27 -10.13 18.37 15.04
CA LYS A 27 -11.09 19.49 15.03
C LYS A 27 -10.69 20.61 14.05
N ASN A 28 -10.29 20.24 12.83
CA ASN A 28 -9.81 21.13 11.77
C ASN A 28 -8.44 21.80 12.00
N GLU A 29 -7.79 21.50 13.12
CA GLU A 29 -6.39 21.91 13.34
C GLU A 29 -5.44 20.82 12.84
N ILE A 30 -4.47 21.22 12.02
CA ILE A 30 -3.49 20.31 11.43
C ILE A 30 -2.18 20.44 12.18
N TYR A 31 -1.73 19.32 12.67
CA TYR A 31 -0.43 19.14 13.31
C TYR A 31 0.43 18.21 12.48
N SER A 32 1.70 18.53 12.34
CA SER A 32 2.65 17.69 11.58
C SER A 32 4.03 17.75 12.17
N GLY A 33 4.85 16.76 11.85
CA GLY A 33 6.25 16.71 12.21
C GLY A 33 7.01 15.68 11.40
N LYS A 34 8.30 15.73 11.51
CA LYS A 34 9.24 14.85 10.84
C LYS A 34 10.50 14.69 11.67
N VAL A 35 11.04 13.47 11.69
CA VAL A 35 12.26 13.12 12.39
C VAL A 35 13.04 12.07 11.63
N GLY A 36 14.36 12.01 11.81
CA GLY A 36 15.24 11.02 11.19
C GLY A 36 15.60 11.34 9.74
N TYR A 37 15.95 10.30 8.99
CA TYR A 37 16.61 10.41 7.71
C TYR A 37 15.80 9.74 6.60
N ASN A 38 15.79 10.35 5.43
CA ASN A 38 15.36 9.75 4.17
C ASN A 38 16.41 8.74 3.66
N ASN A 39 17.66 9.05 3.87
CA ASN A 39 18.79 8.16 3.60
C ASN A 39 19.71 8.13 4.82
N ILE A 40 19.89 6.92 5.39
CA ILE A 40 20.71 6.72 6.61
C ILE A 40 22.20 6.92 6.31
N GLU A 41 22.67 6.44 5.16
CA GLU A 41 24.09 6.46 4.79
C GLU A 41 24.60 7.88 4.58
N THR A 42 23.81 8.68 3.84
CA THR A 42 24.14 10.08 3.55
C THR A 42 23.66 11.05 4.63
N LYS A 43 22.89 10.56 5.62
CA LYS A 43 22.21 11.37 6.65
C LYS A 43 21.31 12.46 6.07
N GLU A 44 20.75 12.22 4.88
CA GLU A 44 19.79 13.12 4.29
C GLU A 44 18.51 13.16 5.14
N PRO A 45 18.09 14.32 5.65
CA PRO A 45 16.95 14.39 6.56
C PRO A 45 15.61 14.11 5.83
N VAL A 46 14.61 13.68 6.59
CA VAL A 46 13.22 13.66 6.11
C VAL A 46 12.74 15.08 5.86
N LEU A 47 12.23 15.36 4.67
CA LEU A 47 11.68 16.64 4.23
C LEU A 47 10.15 16.55 4.02
N ASP A 48 9.48 17.69 3.84
CA ASP A 48 8.02 17.71 3.60
C ASP A 48 7.63 17.08 2.27
N ASN A 49 8.53 17.03 1.31
CA ASN A 49 8.38 16.42 0.00
C ASN A 49 9.05 15.05 -0.13
N THR A 50 9.43 14.42 0.99
CA THR A 50 9.97 13.06 0.98
C THR A 50 8.95 12.07 0.42
N ILE A 51 9.37 11.22 -0.52
CA ILE A 51 8.52 10.22 -1.16
C ILE A 51 8.63 8.90 -0.40
N TYR A 52 7.49 8.34 -0.03
CA TYR A 52 7.38 7.06 0.67
C TYR A 52 6.75 5.98 -0.20
N ARG A 53 7.24 4.76 -0.06
CA ARG A 53 6.55 3.58 -0.60
C ARG A 53 5.38 3.24 0.31
N ILE A 54 4.16 3.38 -0.20
CA ILE A 54 2.94 3.19 0.59
C ILE A 54 2.44 1.74 0.65
N TRP A 55 3.07 0.83 -0.09
CA TRP A 55 2.77 -0.62 -0.08
C TRP A 55 1.27 -0.90 -0.20
N SER A 56 0.71 -1.69 0.73
CA SER A 56 -0.71 -2.06 0.72
C SER A 56 -1.70 -0.90 0.87
N MET A 57 -1.25 0.27 1.29
CA MET A 57 -2.06 1.50 1.29
C MET A 57 -2.42 1.95 -0.14
N THR A 58 -1.80 1.38 -1.16
CA THR A 58 -2.19 1.54 -2.57
C THR A 58 -3.57 0.93 -2.85
N LYS A 59 -3.98 -0.13 -2.12
CA LYS A 59 -5.25 -0.84 -2.36
C LYS A 59 -6.48 0.07 -2.32
N PRO A 60 -6.68 0.90 -1.28
CA PRO A 60 -7.80 1.84 -1.27
C PRO A 60 -7.81 2.80 -2.46
N VAL A 61 -6.63 3.27 -2.89
CA VAL A 61 -6.52 4.17 -4.04
C VAL A 61 -6.99 3.46 -5.32
N VAL A 62 -6.53 2.23 -5.55
CA VAL A 62 -6.96 1.41 -6.69
C VAL A 62 -8.45 1.10 -6.62
N ALA A 63 -8.99 0.78 -5.43
CA ALA A 63 -10.41 0.53 -5.24
C ALA A 63 -11.27 1.76 -5.62
N VAL A 64 -10.85 2.96 -5.21
CA VAL A 64 -11.56 4.20 -5.60
C VAL A 64 -11.57 4.39 -7.12
N VAL A 65 -10.45 4.12 -7.80
CA VAL A 65 -10.39 4.21 -9.27
C VAL A 65 -11.34 3.19 -9.91
N ALA A 66 -11.38 1.96 -9.39
CA ALA A 66 -12.32 0.94 -9.87
C ALA A 66 -13.79 1.37 -9.67
N LEU A 67 -14.13 1.92 -8.50
CA LEU A 67 -15.48 2.46 -8.25
C LEU A 67 -15.85 3.59 -9.21
N GLN A 68 -14.93 4.48 -9.53
CA GLN A 68 -15.16 5.53 -10.55
C GLN A 68 -15.42 4.95 -11.95
N LEU A 69 -14.78 3.82 -12.29
CA LEU A 69 -15.05 3.13 -13.57
C LEU A 69 -16.44 2.47 -13.56
N LEU A 70 -16.86 1.89 -12.42
CA LEU A 70 -18.21 1.35 -12.23
C LEU A 70 -19.26 2.45 -12.37
N GLU A 71 -19.10 3.59 -11.71
CA GLU A 71 -20.01 4.73 -11.83
C GLU A 71 -20.16 5.23 -13.27
N LYS A 72 -19.08 5.15 -14.05
CA LYS A 72 -19.07 5.51 -15.48
C LYS A 72 -19.55 4.38 -16.41
N ASN A 73 -20.03 3.26 -15.88
CA ASN A 73 -20.44 2.06 -16.62
C ASN A 73 -19.34 1.54 -17.59
N LYS A 74 -18.08 1.69 -17.21
CA LYS A 74 -16.94 1.18 -17.99
C LYS A 74 -16.58 -0.25 -17.63
N ILE A 75 -16.89 -0.67 -16.41
CA ILE A 75 -16.72 -2.03 -15.90
C ILE A 75 -17.97 -2.39 -15.09
N HIS A 76 -18.24 -3.68 -14.89
CA HIS A 76 -19.26 -4.20 -14.00
C HIS A 76 -18.64 -5.17 -13.00
N LEU A 77 -19.22 -5.30 -11.80
CA LEU A 77 -18.69 -6.18 -10.75
C LEU A 77 -18.67 -7.66 -11.17
N ASP A 78 -19.63 -8.06 -11.99
CA ASP A 78 -19.76 -9.44 -12.48
C ASP A 78 -18.99 -9.70 -13.78
N ASP A 79 -18.22 -8.70 -14.28
CA ASP A 79 -17.38 -8.89 -15.45
C ASP A 79 -16.25 -9.86 -15.13
N LEU A 80 -16.02 -10.83 -16.01
CA LEU A 80 -14.84 -11.67 -15.93
C LEU A 80 -13.58 -10.81 -16.15
N ILE A 81 -12.58 -11.01 -15.31
CA ILE A 81 -11.29 -10.29 -15.45
C ILE A 81 -10.68 -10.51 -16.85
N THR A 82 -10.90 -11.67 -17.46
CA THR A 82 -10.44 -12.04 -18.80
C THR A 82 -11.02 -11.17 -19.91
N LYS A 83 -12.12 -10.47 -19.66
CA LYS A 83 -12.70 -9.48 -20.58
C LYS A 83 -11.74 -8.30 -20.79
N TYR A 84 -10.93 -7.98 -19.79
CA TYR A 84 -10.01 -6.85 -19.79
C TYR A 84 -8.55 -7.27 -19.88
N LEU A 85 -8.21 -8.42 -19.27
CA LEU A 85 -6.86 -8.95 -19.13
C LEU A 85 -6.86 -10.44 -19.56
N SER A 86 -6.68 -10.69 -20.84
CA SER A 86 -6.75 -12.04 -21.43
C SER A 86 -5.70 -13.01 -20.87
N GLU A 87 -4.59 -12.51 -20.37
CA GLU A 87 -3.52 -13.28 -19.72
C GLU A 87 -3.99 -14.02 -18.45
N PHE A 88 -5.12 -13.60 -17.87
CA PHE A 88 -5.71 -14.26 -16.71
C PHE A 88 -6.62 -15.46 -17.06
N ALA A 89 -6.78 -15.79 -18.36
CA ALA A 89 -7.67 -16.88 -18.79
C ALA A 89 -7.23 -18.27 -18.27
N ASN A 90 -5.94 -18.47 -18.01
CA ASN A 90 -5.37 -19.74 -17.58
C ASN A 90 -4.84 -19.69 -16.14
N LEU A 91 -5.50 -18.94 -15.27
CA LEU A 91 -5.14 -18.90 -13.85
C LEU A 91 -5.28 -20.28 -13.23
N LYS A 92 -4.32 -20.63 -12.38
CA LYS A 92 -4.30 -21.85 -11.60
C LYS A 92 -4.27 -21.49 -10.11
N VAL A 93 -4.78 -22.39 -9.28
CA VAL A 93 -4.76 -22.24 -7.84
C VAL A 93 -4.01 -23.40 -7.22
N LEU A 94 -3.26 -23.13 -6.17
CA LEU A 94 -2.60 -24.18 -5.40
C LEU A 94 -3.67 -25.14 -4.85
N LYS A 95 -3.43 -26.45 -4.98
CA LYS A 95 -4.33 -27.51 -4.53
C LYS A 95 -4.58 -27.46 -3.02
N ASN A 96 -3.56 -27.11 -2.28
CA ASN A 96 -3.65 -26.83 -0.85
C ASN A 96 -2.50 -25.87 -0.44
N ILE A 97 -2.58 -25.32 0.79
CA ILE A 97 -1.62 -24.32 1.28
C ILE A 97 -0.17 -24.84 1.38
N ASN A 98 0.01 -26.16 1.45
CA ASN A 98 1.32 -26.81 1.54
C ASN A 98 1.82 -27.31 0.17
N SER A 99 1.06 -27.11 -0.90
CA SER A 99 1.47 -27.48 -2.25
C SER A 99 2.62 -26.61 -2.75
N PHE A 100 3.56 -27.24 -3.46
CA PHE A 100 4.56 -26.51 -4.22
C PHE A 100 3.94 -25.90 -5.50
N ILE A 101 4.65 -24.95 -6.12
CA ILE A 101 4.18 -24.25 -7.33
C ILE A 101 3.79 -25.20 -8.47
N ASP A 102 4.41 -26.39 -8.52
CA ASP A 102 4.12 -27.40 -9.55
C ASP A 102 2.85 -28.24 -9.27
N ASP A 103 2.31 -28.14 -8.05
CA ASP A 103 1.09 -28.86 -7.62
C ASP A 103 -0.12 -27.91 -7.63
N VAL A 104 -0.51 -27.49 -8.83
CA VAL A 104 -1.60 -26.55 -9.05
C VAL A 104 -2.78 -27.20 -9.75
N GLU A 105 -3.98 -26.87 -9.30
CA GLU A 105 -5.23 -27.24 -9.96
C GLU A 105 -5.68 -26.16 -10.95
N ASN A 106 -6.19 -26.59 -12.11
CA ASN A 106 -6.89 -25.69 -13.01
C ASN A 106 -8.24 -25.33 -12.37
N LEU A 107 -8.35 -24.12 -11.85
CA LEU A 107 -9.64 -23.58 -11.46
C LEU A 107 -10.39 -23.15 -12.72
N LYS A 108 -11.61 -23.71 -12.90
CA LYS A 108 -12.62 -22.99 -13.64
C LYS A 108 -13.05 -21.83 -12.76
N ILE A 109 -12.62 -20.62 -13.10
CA ILE A 109 -13.18 -19.40 -12.50
C ILE A 109 -14.64 -19.42 -12.96
N SER A 110 -15.51 -19.84 -12.05
CA SER A 110 -16.95 -19.71 -12.27
C SER A 110 -17.30 -18.22 -12.27
N PRO A 111 -18.19 -17.77 -13.16
CA PRO A 111 -18.67 -16.39 -13.15
C PRO A 111 -19.31 -16.03 -11.84
#